data_3a01d7cfa19da990e77369ef772ab9e0
#
_entry.id   3a01d7cfa19da990e77369ef772ab9e0
#
_cell.length_a   1.000
_cell.length_b   1.000
_cell.length_c   1.000
_cell.angle_alpha   90.00
_cell.angle_beta   90.00
_cell.angle_gamma   90.00
#
_symmetry.space_group_name_H-M   'P 1'
#
loop_
_entity.id
_entity.type
_entity.pdbx_description
1 polymer ?
#
loop_
_entity_poly.entity_id
_entity_poly.type
_entity_poly.pdbx_seq_one_letter_code
_entity_poly.pdbx_strand_id
1 'polypeptide(L)'
;KEGAKVLCGGEVAKLNSGLETGNYIQPTIFEGDNKMRIFQEEIFGPVVSVTKFKDEAHALEIANDTLYGLGAGVWTRNGNIAYRMGRAIQAGIVWTNCYHAYPAHSPFGGYKQSGVGRETHKMMLNHYRQNKNLHVSYAENKLGFF
;
A
#
# COMPACT_ATOMS: atom_id res chain seq x y z
N LYS A 1 1.55 2.41 -25.63
CA LYS A 1 2.75 2.82 -26.37
C LYS A 1 4.01 2.06 -25.96
N GLU A 2 4.04 1.49 -24.75
CA GLU A 2 5.16 0.69 -24.23
C GLU A 2 5.01 -0.81 -24.52
N GLY A 3 3.93 -1.21 -25.22
CA GLY A 3 3.72 -2.58 -25.64
C GLY A 3 2.94 -3.48 -24.69
N ALA A 4 2.32 -2.93 -23.65
CA ALA A 4 1.42 -3.71 -22.81
C ALA A 4 0.25 -4.28 -23.62
N LYS A 5 -0.08 -5.54 -23.34
CA LYS A 5 -1.18 -6.25 -23.99
C LYS A 5 -2.47 -6.00 -23.21
N VAL A 6 -3.52 -5.54 -23.89
CA VAL A 6 -4.88 -5.46 -23.31
C VAL A 6 -5.48 -6.86 -23.27
N LEU A 7 -5.84 -7.32 -22.10
CA LEU A 7 -6.52 -8.61 -21.89
C LEU A 7 -8.04 -8.44 -21.88
N CYS A 8 -8.55 -7.33 -21.32
CA CYS A 8 -9.95 -6.95 -21.41
C CYS A 8 -10.10 -5.43 -21.20
N GLY A 9 -11.21 -4.85 -21.63
CA GLY A 9 -11.48 -3.42 -21.54
C GLY A 9 -10.59 -2.58 -22.46
N GLY A 10 -10.05 -1.49 -21.94
CA GLY A 10 -9.14 -0.60 -22.66
C GLY A 10 -9.83 0.55 -23.39
N GLU A 11 -11.14 0.70 -23.25
CA GLU A 11 -11.93 1.71 -23.91
C GLU A 11 -12.76 2.54 -22.93
N VAL A 12 -13.19 3.70 -23.39
CA VAL A 12 -14.21 4.49 -22.67
C VAL A 12 -15.52 3.72 -22.69
N ALA A 13 -16.16 3.61 -21.54
CA ALA A 13 -17.46 2.95 -21.44
C ALA A 13 -18.53 3.77 -22.17
N LYS A 14 -19.26 3.12 -23.07
CA LYS A 14 -20.41 3.72 -23.73
C LYS A 14 -21.63 3.44 -22.86
N LEU A 15 -22.10 4.46 -22.18
CA LEU A 15 -23.27 4.40 -21.32
C LEU A 15 -24.45 5.13 -21.95
N ASN A 16 -25.67 4.74 -21.54
CA ASN A 16 -26.93 5.34 -21.96
C ASN A 16 -27.60 6.01 -20.75
N SER A 17 -28.78 6.60 -20.98
CA SER A 17 -29.64 7.11 -19.92
C SER A 17 -29.12 8.30 -19.12
N GLY A 18 -28.50 9.27 -19.84
CA GLY A 18 -28.05 10.54 -19.26
C GLY A 18 -26.65 10.47 -18.61
N LEU A 19 -25.92 9.37 -18.79
CA LEU A 19 -24.56 9.19 -18.28
C LEU A 19 -23.46 9.42 -19.35
N GLU A 20 -23.85 9.80 -20.55
CA GLU A 20 -22.98 9.89 -21.73
C GLU A 20 -21.89 10.96 -21.60
N THR A 21 -22.15 11.98 -20.76
CA THR A 21 -21.20 13.08 -20.53
C THR A 21 -20.20 12.80 -19.40
N GLY A 22 -20.32 11.66 -18.70
CA GLY A 22 -19.43 11.29 -17.62
C GLY A 22 -18.11 10.67 -18.11
N ASN A 23 -17.12 10.64 -17.22
CA ASN A 23 -15.82 10.03 -17.47
C ASN A 23 -15.81 8.57 -17.00
N TYR A 24 -16.39 7.67 -17.78
CA TYR A 24 -16.47 6.26 -17.44
C TYR A 24 -15.52 5.44 -18.31
N ILE A 25 -14.75 4.58 -17.66
CA ILE A 25 -13.80 3.68 -18.31
C ILE A 25 -14.21 2.23 -18.02
N GLN A 26 -14.12 1.39 -19.02
CA GLN A 26 -14.33 -0.04 -18.84
C GLN A 26 -13.32 -0.63 -17.86
N PRO A 27 -13.73 -1.58 -16.98
CA PRO A 27 -12.76 -2.37 -16.22
C PRO A 27 -11.72 -2.98 -17.16
N THR A 28 -10.45 -2.69 -16.91
CA THR A 28 -9.37 -2.96 -17.85
C THR A 28 -8.27 -3.78 -17.19
N ILE A 29 -7.75 -4.78 -17.90
CA ILE A 29 -6.60 -5.57 -17.47
C ILE A 29 -5.51 -5.49 -18.56
N PHE A 30 -4.31 -5.10 -18.15
CA PHE A 30 -3.11 -5.13 -19.00
C PHE A 30 -2.15 -6.23 -18.53
N GLU A 31 -1.55 -6.95 -19.47
CA GLU A 31 -0.38 -7.80 -19.25
C GLU A 31 0.86 -7.09 -19.79
N GLY A 32 1.93 -7.06 -19.00
CA GLY A 32 3.15 -6.38 -19.41
C GLY A 32 4.34 -6.64 -18.49
N ASP A 33 5.38 -5.84 -18.69
CA ASP A 33 6.60 -5.85 -17.91
C ASP A 33 6.55 -4.86 -16.76
N ASN A 34 7.13 -5.22 -15.61
CA ASN A 34 7.12 -4.40 -14.41
C ASN A 34 7.77 -3.01 -14.59
N LYS A 35 8.62 -2.82 -15.60
CA LYS A 35 9.25 -1.52 -15.88
C LYS A 35 8.38 -0.57 -16.70
N MET A 36 7.25 -1.04 -17.21
CA MET A 36 6.31 -0.17 -17.92
C MET A 36 5.66 0.82 -16.95
N ARG A 37 5.36 1.99 -17.43
CA ARG A 37 4.78 3.09 -16.66
C ARG A 37 3.51 2.69 -15.92
N ILE A 38 2.66 1.86 -16.54
CA ILE A 38 1.40 1.37 -15.93
C ILE A 38 1.60 0.45 -14.72
N PHE A 39 2.83 -0.03 -14.46
CA PHE A 39 3.20 -0.79 -13.26
C PHE A 39 3.87 0.08 -12.21
N GLN A 40 4.43 1.23 -12.61
CA GLN A 40 5.23 2.09 -11.74
C GLN A 40 4.47 3.32 -11.25
N GLU A 41 3.45 3.78 -11.99
CA GLU A 41 2.64 4.92 -11.61
C GLU A 41 1.23 4.49 -11.20
N GLU A 42 0.67 5.19 -10.23
CA GLU A 42 -0.70 4.96 -9.79
C GLU A 42 -1.69 5.45 -10.84
N ILE A 43 -2.52 4.55 -11.39
CA ILE A 43 -3.53 4.89 -12.40
C ILE A 43 -4.77 5.53 -11.75
N PHE A 44 -5.11 5.14 -10.54
CA PHE A 44 -6.28 5.59 -9.78
C PHE A 44 -7.61 5.42 -10.54
N GLY A 45 -7.84 4.21 -11.07
CA GLY A 45 -9.03 3.88 -11.86
C GLY A 45 -9.26 2.37 -11.93
N PRO A 46 -10.29 1.90 -12.65
CA PRO A 46 -10.65 0.49 -12.75
C PRO A 46 -9.71 -0.28 -13.67
N VAL A 47 -8.42 -0.21 -13.41
CA VAL A 47 -7.36 -0.78 -14.23
C VAL A 47 -6.45 -1.64 -13.37
N VAL A 48 -6.16 -2.86 -13.84
CA VAL A 48 -5.22 -3.79 -13.22
C VAL A 48 -4.10 -4.11 -14.21
N SER A 49 -2.86 -3.96 -13.77
CA SER A 49 -1.67 -4.38 -14.51
C SER A 49 -1.16 -5.69 -13.93
N VAL A 50 -0.97 -6.71 -14.78
CA VAL A 50 -0.53 -8.04 -14.38
C VAL A 50 0.80 -8.39 -15.05
N THR A 51 1.70 -8.97 -14.30
CA THR A 51 2.96 -9.51 -14.79
C THR A 51 3.22 -10.88 -14.19
N LYS A 52 4.01 -11.68 -14.90
CA LYS A 52 4.37 -13.04 -14.46
C LYS A 52 5.66 -13.00 -13.67
N PHE A 53 5.76 -13.84 -12.68
CA PHE A 53 6.99 -14.08 -11.95
C PHE A 53 7.47 -15.53 -12.11
N LYS A 54 8.75 -15.78 -11.88
CA LYS A 54 9.37 -17.10 -12.06
C LYS A 54 9.33 -17.92 -10.77
N ASP A 55 9.63 -17.28 -9.66
CA ASP A 55 9.77 -17.89 -8.33
C ASP A 55 9.47 -16.86 -7.23
N GLU A 56 9.57 -17.29 -5.98
CA GLU A 56 9.32 -16.44 -4.80
C GLU A 56 10.23 -15.20 -4.76
N ALA A 57 11.51 -15.36 -5.10
CA ALA A 57 12.47 -14.25 -5.07
C ALA A 57 12.14 -13.20 -6.12
N HIS A 58 11.81 -13.61 -7.34
CA HIS A 58 11.39 -12.71 -8.41
C HIS A 58 10.03 -12.04 -8.11
N ALA A 59 9.09 -12.75 -7.48
CA ALA A 59 7.84 -12.15 -7.04
C ALA A 59 8.07 -11.04 -6.01
N LEU A 60 8.98 -11.26 -5.07
CA LEU A 60 9.36 -10.28 -4.05
C LEU A 60 10.08 -9.06 -4.66
N GLU A 61 10.98 -9.30 -5.61
CA GLU A 61 11.67 -8.25 -6.36
C GLU A 61 10.66 -7.34 -7.05
N ILE A 62 9.73 -7.90 -7.83
CA ILE A 62 8.67 -7.16 -8.52
C ILE A 62 7.79 -6.40 -7.52
N ALA A 63 7.35 -7.04 -6.44
CA ALA A 63 6.49 -6.43 -5.45
C ALA A 63 7.13 -5.21 -4.76
N ASN A 64 8.46 -5.23 -4.59
CA ASN A 64 9.20 -4.15 -3.95
C ASN A 64 9.75 -3.10 -4.94
N ASP A 65 9.72 -3.37 -6.23
CA ASP A 65 10.23 -2.48 -7.30
C ASP A 65 9.18 -1.42 -7.66
N THR A 66 8.85 -0.58 -6.70
CA THR A 66 7.92 0.55 -6.83
C THR A 66 8.26 1.63 -5.81
N LEU A 67 7.87 2.86 -6.09
CA LEU A 67 7.97 3.99 -5.15
C LEU A 67 6.93 3.91 -4.03
N TYR A 68 5.94 3.06 -4.13
CA TYR A 68 4.83 2.93 -3.21
C TYR A 68 4.97 1.72 -2.28
N GLY A 69 4.19 1.73 -1.21
CA GLY A 69 4.15 0.64 -0.25
C GLY A 69 3.01 0.79 0.75
N LEU A 70 1.77 1.00 0.27
CA LEU A 70 0.62 1.14 1.15
C LEU A 70 0.14 -0.22 1.64
N GLY A 71 -0.24 -1.09 0.73
CA GLY A 71 -0.75 -2.42 1.05
C GLY A 71 -0.36 -3.45 0.00
N ALA A 72 -0.29 -4.69 0.43
CA ALA A 72 -0.04 -5.84 -0.44
C ALA A 72 -0.86 -7.06 -0.02
N GLY A 73 -1.11 -7.96 -0.96
CA GLY A 73 -1.79 -9.22 -0.71
C GLY A 73 -0.96 -10.40 -1.22
N VAL A 74 -0.90 -11.46 -0.43
CA VAL A 74 -0.22 -12.70 -0.77
C VAL A 74 -1.20 -13.86 -0.67
N TRP A 75 -1.30 -14.65 -1.73
CA TRP A 75 -2.12 -15.86 -1.74
C TRP A 75 -1.24 -17.10 -1.86
N THR A 76 -1.21 -17.91 -0.83
CA THR A 76 -0.42 -19.14 -0.79
C THR A 76 -0.99 -20.13 0.22
N ARG A 77 -0.83 -21.44 -0.05
CA ARG A 77 -1.12 -22.51 0.91
C ARG A 77 0.09 -22.86 1.78
N ASN A 78 1.26 -22.33 1.47
CA ASN A 78 2.49 -22.60 2.22
C ASN A 78 2.70 -21.51 3.28
N GLY A 79 2.57 -21.87 4.57
CA GLY A 79 2.71 -20.96 5.70
C GLY A 79 4.10 -20.31 5.79
N ASN A 80 5.17 -21.02 5.36
CA ASN A 80 6.52 -20.45 5.35
C ASN A 80 6.66 -19.35 4.29
N ILE A 81 6.08 -19.56 3.10
CA ILE A 81 6.04 -18.52 2.06
C ILE A 81 5.22 -17.33 2.55
N ALA A 82 4.04 -17.57 3.11
CA ALA A 82 3.20 -16.54 3.68
C ALA A 82 3.96 -15.64 4.66
N TYR A 83 4.69 -16.25 5.57
CA TYR A 83 5.47 -15.53 6.59
C TYR A 83 6.65 -14.75 5.99
N ARG A 84 7.45 -15.39 5.10
CA ARG A 84 8.59 -14.73 4.47
C ARG A 84 8.17 -13.56 3.61
N MET A 85 7.17 -13.75 2.73
CA MET A 85 6.64 -12.70 1.87
C MET A 85 6.03 -11.57 2.69
N GLY A 86 5.23 -11.90 3.71
CA GLY A 86 4.60 -10.90 4.58
C GLY A 86 5.62 -10.02 5.30
N ARG A 87 6.80 -10.55 5.65
CA ARG A 87 7.88 -9.77 6.26
C ARG A 87 8.75 -9.00 5.27
N ALA A 88 8.92 -9.53 4.07
CA ALA A 88 9.88 -9.00 3.11
C ALA A 88 9.27 -7.97 2.15
N ILE A 89 7.96 -8.01 1.94
CA ILE A 89 7.26 -6.99 1.14
C ILE A 89 7.30 -5.65 1.88
N GLN A 90 7.74 -4.61 1.19
CA GLN A 90 7.89 -3.25 1.71
C GLN A 90 6.57 -2.47 1.62
N ALA A 91 5.57 -2.94 2.35
CA ALA A 91 4.27 -2.30 2.48
C ALA A 91 3.87 -2.15 3.94
N GLY A 92 3.08 -1.14 4.26
CA GLY A 92 2.64 -0.86 5.62
C GLY A 92 1.66 -1.89 6.15
N ILE A 93 0.92 -2.56 5.27
CA ILE A 93 0.10 -3.73 5.59
C ILE A 93 0.29 -4.81 4.54
N VAL A 94 0.39 -6.06 4.96
CA VAL A 94 0.41 -7.22 4.07
C VAL A 94 -0.65 -8.22 4.54
N TRP A 95 -1.61 -8.48 3.67
CA TRP A 95 -2.64 -9.49 3.91
C TRP A 95 -2.22 -10.84 3.31
N THR A 96 -2.51 -11.91 4.00
CA THR A 96 -2.31 -13.25 3.46
C THR A 96 -3.63 -14.01 3.38
N ASN A 97 -3.96 -14.50 2.18
CA ASN A 97 -5.20 -15.20 1.86
C ASN A 97 -6.49 -14.43 2.22
N CYS A 98 -6.38 -13.11 2.34
CA CYS A 98 -7.47 -12.15 2.50
C CYS A 98 -7.03 -10.81 1.92
N TYR A 99 -7.96 -9.87 1.81
CA TYR A 99 -7.67 -8.51 1.35
C TYR A 99 -8.66 -7.53 1.97
N HIS A 100 -8.25 -6.26 2.14
CA HIS A 100 -9.09 -5.18 2.68
C HIS A 100 -9.64 -5.44 4.09
N ALA A 101 -8.97 -6.23 4.92
CA ALA A 101 -9.32 -6.35 6.33
C ALA A 101 -8.58 -5.27 7.14
N TYR A 102 -9.33 -4.37 7.77
CA TYR A 102 -8.80 -3.24 8.55
C TYR A 102 -9.31 -3.26 10.01
N PRO A 103 -8.81 -4.15 10.85
CA PRO A 103 -9.23 -4.17 12.25
C PRO A 103 -8.71 -2.93 12.99
N ALA A 104 -9.55 -2.31 13.80
CA ALA A 104 -9.25 -1.05 14.50
C ALA A 104 -8.02 -1.10 15.42
N HIS A 105 -7.60 -2.28 15.83
CA HIS A 105 -6.41 -2.49 16.67
C HIS A 105 -5.10 -2.66 15.87
N SER A 106 -5.16 -2.68 14.54
CA SER A 106 -3.98 -2.79 13.68
C SER A 106 -3.66 -1.45 13.03
N PRO A 107 -2.41 -0.98 13.10
CA PRO A 107 -2.03 0.27 12.47
C PRO A 107 -2.09 0.16 10.94
N PHE A 108 -2.67 1.14 10.29
CA PHE A 108 -2.73 1.27 8.84
C PHE A 108 -1.94 2.49 8.37
N GLY A 109 -1.16 2.34 7.32
CA GLY A 109 -0.41 3.44 6.70
C GLY A 109 0.69 2.93 5.78
N GLY A 110 1.30 3.83 5.02
CA GLY A 110 2.22 3.50 3.95
C GLY A 110 3.69 3.40 4.36
N TYR A 111 4.43 2.70 3.52
CA TYR A 111 5.88 2.79 3.40
C TYR A 111 6.24 3.66 2.20
N LYS A 112 7.51 4.02 2.06
CA LYS A 112 8.04 4.76 0.92
C LYS A 112 7.20 6.04 0.65
N GLN A 113 6.83 6.29 -0.61
CA GLN A 113 6.03 7.46 -1.00
C GLN A 113 4.52 7.31 -0.75
N SER A 114 4.05 6.16 -0.27
CA SER A 114 2.65 5.99 0.10
C SER A 114 2.25 6.75 1.37
N GLY A 115 3.19 7.29 2.10
CA GLY A 115 2.93 8.22 3.19
C GLY A 115 3.73 7.94 4.46
N VAL A 116 3.54 8.84 5.42
CA VAL A 116 4.08 8.79 6.77
C VAL A 116 2.94 8.68 7.78
N GLY A 117 3.24 8.26 8.99
CA GLY A 117 2.23 8.13 10.02
C GLY A 117 1.41 6.83 9.90
N ARG A 118 0.48 6.69 10.83
CA ARG A 118 -0.42 5.53 10.88
C ARG A 118 -1.80 5.96 11.33
N GLU A 119 -2.82 5.40 10.68
CA GLU A 119 -4.21 5.46 11.08
C GLU A 119 -4.58 4.24 11.91
N THR A 120 -5.75 4.27 12.54
CA THR A 120 -6.22 3.23 13.45
C THR A 120 -5.21 2.95 14.57
N HIS A 121 -5.42 1.93 15.41
CA HIS A 121 -4.54 1.62 16.53
C HIS A 121 -4.24 2.84 17.42
N LYS A 122 -3.66 2.62 18.59
CA LYS A 122 -3.24 3.71 19.50
C LYS A 122 -2.20 4.67 18.91
N MET A 123 -1.48 4.24 17.87
CA MET A 123 -0.47 5.07 17.20
C MET A 123 -1.08 6.32 16.57
N MET A 124 -2.32 6.23 16.08
CA MET A 124 -3.03 7.39 15.51
C MET A 124 -3.16 8.52 16.53
N LEU A 125 -3.38 8.21 17.79
CA LEU A 125 -3.53 9.21 18.84
C LEU A 125 -2.28 10.08 19.02
N ASN A 126 -1.10 9.55 18.70
CA ASN A 126 0.15 10.30 18.80
C ASN A 126 0.21 11.46 17.80
N HIS A 127 -0.52 11.39 16.69
CA HIS A 127 -0.60 12.47 15.69
C HIS A 127 -1.52 13.63 16.12
N TYR A 128 -2.40 13.39 17.09
CA TYR A 128 -3.37 14.37 17.60
C TYR A 128 -3.03 14.86 19.00
N ARG A 129 -1.86 14.49 19.54
CA ARG A 129 -1.40 14.87 20.88
C ARG A 129 0.00 15.44 20.84
N GLN A 130 0.30 16.27 21.81
CA GLN A 130 1.65 16.73 22.08
C GLN A 130 2.11 16.22 23.44
N ASN A 131 3.32 15.72 23.50
CA ASN A 131 3.93 15.30 24.75
C ASN A 131 4.51 16.53 25.46
N LYS A 132 4.23 16.64 26.76
CA LYS A 132 4.83 17.65 27.61
C LYS A 132 5.49 16.95 28.80
N ASN A 133 6.73 17.27 29.04
CA ASN A 133 7.40 16.90 30.28
C ASN A 133 7.21 18.06 31.29
N LEU A 134 6.63 17.76 32.45
CA LEU A 134 6.54 18.68 33.57
C LEU A 134 7.43 18.14 34.67
N HIS A 135 8.54 18.83 34.92
CA HIS A 135 9.46 18.49 36.00
C HIS A 135 9.34 19.55 37.11
N VAL A 136 8.89 19.14 38.27
CA VAL A 136 8.77 20.02 39.45
C VAL A 136 9.65 19.46 40.55
N SER A 137 10.54 20.30 41.09
CA SER A 137 11.36 19.92 42.26
C SER A 137 10.85 20.65 43.50
N TYR A 138 10.74 19.89 44.59
CA TYR A 138 10.51 20.41 45.93
C TYR A 138 11.78 20.30 46.79
N ALA A 139 12.95 20.07 46.16
CA ALA A 139 14.22 20.01 46.91
C ALA A 139 14.59 21.36 47.46
N GLU A 140 14.91 21.46 48.72
CA GLU A 140 15.37 22.64 49.41
C GLU A 140 16.82 23.00 49.03
N ASN A 141 17.57 22.03 48.56
CA ASN A 141 18.98 22.18 48.15
C ASN A 141 19.09 22.23 46.62
N LYS A 142 20.22 22.84 46.15
CA LYS A 142 20.56 22.83 44.70
C LYS A 142 20.58 21.43 44.15
N LEU A 143 20.00 21.22 42.98
CA LEU A 143 19.94 19.91 42.30
C LEU A 143 21.29 19.47 41.69
N GLY A 144 22.30 20.34 41.68
CA GLY A 144 23.65 20.00 41.25
C GLY A 144 23.83 19.84 39.73
N PHE A 145 22.97 20.44 38.95
CA PHE A 145 23.11 20.38 37.49
C PHE A 145 24.07 21.40 36.90
N PHE A 146 24.49 22.41 37.70
CA PHE A 146 25.43 23.46 37.34
C PHE A 146 26.26 23.86 38.57
#